data_947d76a31dd04d630ed5e7fb67001ff2
#
_entry.id   947d76a31dd04d630ed5e7fb67001ff2
#
_cell.length_a   1.000
_cell.length_b   1.000
_cell.length_c   1.000
_cell.angle_alpha   90.00
_cell.angle_beta   90.00
_cell.angle_gamma   90.00
#
_symmetry.space_group_name_H-M   'P 1'
#
loop_
_entity.id
_entity.type
_entity.pdbx_description
1 polymer ?
#
loop_
_entity_poly.entity_id
_entity_poly.type
_entity_poly.pdbx_seq_one_letter_code
_entity_poly.pdbx_strand_id
1 'polypeptide(L)'
;MHNYILFISTEKTDLKINTSCMCPNDIGMHGIADYIGNEIPIPMSVAGVKVSENGSVVFVRSDIESYFKKRFNDMKEKCSVLTFKQFCSTDLYDIRKAIEVHYGIYVVPVTDPLNENYYAETLDSFLRETYKYFDEYEQQTFYIVAAVDYHW
;
A
#
# COMPACT_ATOMS: atom_id res chain seq x y z
N MET A 1 -9.60 7.70 10.38
CA MET A 1 -9.80 7.62 8.90
C MET A 1 -9.60 6.19 8.49
N HIS A 2 -10.39 5.68 7.54
CA HIS A 2 -10.29 4.30 7.07
C HIS A 2 -9.45 4.21 5.82
N ASN A 3 -8.67 3.15 5.71
CA ASN A 3 -7.97 2.74 4.49
C ASN A 3 -7.80 1.21 4.54
N TYR A 4 -7.09 0.62 3.61
CA TYR A 4 -7.03 -0.83 3.52
C TYR A 4 -5.60 -1.37 3.43
N ILE A 5 -5.47 -2.61 3.86
CA ILE A 5 -4.27 -3.42 3.79
C ILE A 5 -4.54 -4.54 2.79
N LEU A 6 -3.63 -4.74 1.86
CA LEU A 6 -3.68 -5.80 0.85
C LEU A 6 -2.71 -6.91 1.22
N PHE A 7 -3.20 -8.13 1.32
CA PHE A 7 -2.36 -9.32 1.40
C PHE A 7 -2.07 -9.81 -0.02
N ILE A 8 -0.81 -9.81 -0.41
CA ILE A 8 -0.39 -10.03 -1.79
C ILE A 8 0.60 -11.20 -1.87
N SER A 9 0.35 -12.12 -2.81
CA SER A 9 1.25 -13.22 -3.14
C SER A 9 1.81 -13.07 -4.55
N THR A 10 3.02 -13.56 -4.78
CA THR A 10 3.61 -13.71 -6.12
C THR A 10 3.08 -14.92 -6.86
N GLU A 11 2.47 -15.86 -6.15
CA GLU A 11 1.91 -17.08 -6.72
C GLU A 11 0.40 -17.13 -6.47
N LYS A 12 -0.33 -17.71 -7.41
CA LYS A 12 -1.74 -18.01 -7.20
C LYS A 12 -1.88 -19.03 -6.09
N THR A 13 -2.60 -18.67 -5.04
CA THR A 13 -2.78 -19.52 -3.86
C THR A 13 -4.24 -19.52 -3.42
N ASP A 14 -4.69 -20.65 -2.88
CA ASP A 14 -5.98 -20.79 -2.20
C ASP A 14 -5.83 -20.49 -0.68
N LEU A 15 -4.75 -19.88 -0.28
CA LEU A 15 -4.47 -19.50 1.10
C LEU A 15 -5.59 -18.61 1.65
N LYS A 16 -6.15 -19.02 2.78
CA LYS A 16 -7.08 -18.19 3.54
C LYS A 16 -6.35 -17.54 4.70
N ILE A 17 -6.25 -16.24 4.68
CA ILE A 17 -5.69 -15.47 5.78
C ILE A 17 -6.79 -15.29 6.82
N ASN A 18 -6.51 -15.69 8.06
CA ASN A 18 -7.44 -15.44 9.16
C ASN A 18 -7.28 -14.00 9.64
N THR A 19 -8.08 -13.10 9.09
CA THR A 19 -8.06 -11.67 9.42
C THR A 19 -8.90 -11.32 10.66
N SER A 20 -9.76 -12.23 11.13
CA SER A 20 -10.77 -11.94 12.16
C SER A 20 -10.20 -11.68 13.56
N CYS A 21 -8.96 -12.08 13.83
CA CYS A 21 -8.28 -11.88 15.11
C CYS A 21 -6.97 -11.07 14.96
N MET A 22 -6.74 -10.48 13.79
CA MET A 22 -5.49 -9.78 13.51
C MET A 22 -5.48 -8.43 14.22
N CYS A 23 -4.40 -8.12 14.91
CA CYS A 23 -4.18 -6.81 15.50
C CYS A 23 -3.02 -6.08 14.80
N PRO A 24 -2.89 -4.75 14.96
CA PRO A 24 -1.82 -3.98 14.31
C PRO A 24 -0.40 -4.49 14.61
N ASN A 25 -0.18 -5.05 15.79
CA ASN A 25 1.13 -5.60 16.17
C ASN A 25 1.50 -6.84 15.35
N ASP A 26 0.52 -7.65 14.95
CA ASP A 26 0.75 -8.91 14.23
C ASP A 26 1.35 -8.69 12.84
N ILE A 27 1.16 -7.49 12.29
CA ILE A 27 1.65 -7.10 10.96
C ILE A 27 2.58 -5.88 11.00
N GLY A 28 3.15 -5.56 12.16
CA GLY A 28 4.11 -4.47 12.30
C GLY A 28 3.54 -3.05 12.14
N MET A 29 2.23 -2.88 12.30
CA MET A 29 1.55 -1.57 12.20
C MET A 29 1.34 -0.88 13.56
N HIS A 30 2.09 -1.27 14.59
CA HIS A 30 2.03 -0.60 15.90
C HIS A 30 2.35 0.90 15.79
N GLY A 31 1.47 1.74 16.32
CA GLY A 31 1.59 3.21 16.25
C GLY A 31 1.23 3.81 14.87
N ILE A 32 0.77 2.99 13.92
CA ILE A 32 0.27 3.43 12.62
C ILE A 32 -1.25 3.22 12.55
N ALA A 33 -1.72 2.06 13.02
CA ALA A 33 -3.13 1.73 13.05
C ALA A 33 -3.62 1.54 14.50
N ASP A 34 -4.83 2.01 14.79
CA ASP A 34 -5.51 1.80 16.06
C ASP A 34 -6.11 0.39 16.12
N TYR A 35 -6.68 -0.06 15.00
CA TYR A 35 -7.21 -1.42 14.85
C TYR A 35 -7.23 -1.86 13.39
N ILE A 36 -7.26 -3.17 13.18
CA ILE A 36 -7.53 -3.82 11.90
C ILE A 36 -9.00 -4.26 11.91
N GLY A 37 -9.72 -3.82 10.89
CA GLY A 37 -11.14 -4.08 10.75
C GLY A 37 -11.44 -5.41 10.06
N ASN A 38 -12.62 -5.47 9.48
CA ASN A 38 -13.10 -6.66 8.79
C ASN A 38 -12.47 -6.81 7.40
N GLU A 39 -12.54 -8.02 6.87
CA GLU A 39 -12.27 -8.28 5.47
C GLU A 39 -13.22 -7.45 4.58
N ILE A 40 -12.67 -6.85 3.55
CA ILE A 40 -13.39 -6.04 2.58
C ILE A 40 -13.25 -6.66 1.18
N PRO A 41 -14.14 -6.35 0.23
CA PRO A 41 -13.98 -6.76 -1.15
C PRO A 41 -12.63 -6.32 -1.72
N ILE A 42 -12.00 -7.18 -2.51
CA ILE A 42 -10.76 -6.85 -3.22
C ILE A 42 -11.01 -5.61 -4.09
N PRO A 43 -10.14 -4.59 -4.04
CA PRO A 43 -10.34 -3.36 -4.81
C PRO A 43 -10.26 -3.64 -6.32
N MET A 44 -11.03 -2.90 -7.11
CA MET A 44 -11.03 -3.04 -8.56
C MET A 44 -9.74 -2.56 -9.23
N SER A 45 -8.92 -1.79 -8.52
CA SER A 45 -7.61 -1.32 -9.00
C SER A 45 -6.64 -1.07 -7.86
N VAL A 46 -5.34 -1.29 -8.13
CA VAL A 46 -4.23 -0.96 -7.23
C VAL A 46 -3.22 -0.10 -8.00
N ALA A 47 -2.83 1.03 -7.45
CA ALA A 47 -1.92 1.99 -8.10
C ALA A 47 -2.38 2.43 -9.51
N GLY A 48 -3.68 2.39 -9.79
CA GLY A 48 -4.24 2.70 -11.10
C GLY A 48 -4.29 1.51 -12.08
N VAL A 49 -3.72 0.38 -11.73
CA VAL A 49 -3.76 -0.85 -12.53
C VAL A 49 -4.98 -1.69 -12.14
N LYS A 50 -5.73 -2.15 -13.13
CA LYS A 50 -6.95 -2.94 -12.92
C LYS A 50 -6.62 -4.29 -12.29
N VAL A 51 -7.37 -4.66 -11.27
CA VAL A 51 -7.37 -6.00 -10.70
C VAL A 51 -8.36 -6.86 -11.49
N SER A 52 -7.95 -8.07 -11.83
CA SER A 52 -8.81 -9.02 -12.53
C SER A 52 -9.81 -9.69 -11.58
N GLU A 53 -10.81 -10.38 -12.12
CA GLU A 53 -11.82 -11.09 -11.32
C GLU A 53 -11.24 -12.19 -10.42
N ASN A 54 -10.09 -12.73 -10.77
CA ASN A 54 -9.38 -13.74 -9.96
C ASN A 54 -8.39 -13.12 -8.95
N GLY A 55 -8.45 -11.79 -8.74
CA GLY A 55 -7.59 -11.06 -7.80
C GLY A 55 -6.18 -10.77 -8.31
N SER A 56 -5.84 -11.14 -9.58
CA SER A 56 -4.51 -10.82 -10.10
C SER A 56 -4.39 -9.37 -10.54
N VAL A 57 -3.22 -8.80 -10.30
CA VAL A 57 -2.79 -7.49 -10.80
C VAL A 57 -1.45 -7.66 -11.51
N VAL A 58 -1.35 -7.12 -12.72
CA VAL A 58 -0.14 -7.21 -13.54
C VAL A 58 0.42 -5.81 -13.72
N PHE A 59 1.59 -5.57 -13.16
CA PHE A 59 2.31 -4.31 -13.34
C PHE A 59 3.32 -4.45 -14.48
N VAL A 60 3.40 -3.40 -15.29
CA VAL A 60 4.52 -3.14 -16.19
C VAL A 60 5.27 -1.88 -15.72
N ARG A 61 6.50 -1.68 -16.19
CA ARG A 61 7.34 -0.55 -15.78
C ARG A 61 6.59 0.80 -15.86
N SER A 62 5.90 1.06 -16.97
CA SER A 62 5.19 2.32 -17.22
C SER A 62 4.04 2.59 -16.25
N ASP A 63 3.42 1.56 -15.68
CA ASP A 63 2.35 1.72 -14.70
C ASP A 63 2.91 2.30 -13.40
N ILE A 64 4.03 1.73 -12.93
CA ILE A 64 4.69 2.18 -11.70
C ILE A 64 5.29 3.58 -11.89
N GLU A 65 5.89 3.85 -13.05
CA GLU A 65 6.37 5.20 -13.37
C GLU A 65 5.24 6.22 -13.38
N SER A 66 4.08 5.87 -13.96
CA SER A 66 2.90 6.73 -13.99
C SER A 66 2.34 6.98 -12.59
N TYR A 67 2.31 5.96 -11.75
CA TYR A 67 1.94 6.08 -10.34
C TYR A 67 2.85 7.06 -9.59
N PHE A 68 4.17 6.88 -9.66
CA PHE A 68 5.12 7.76 -8.98
C PHE A 68 5.14 9.17 -9.55
N LYS A 69 4.97 9.34 -10.86
CA LYS A 69 4.86 10.66 -11.49
C LYS A 69 3.65 11.42 -10.96
N LYS A 70 2.49 10.76 -10.83
CA LYS A 70 1.31 11.36 -10.22
C LYS A 70 1.58 11.74 -8.77
N ARG A 71 2.11 10.84 -7.96
CA ARG A 71 2.47 11.09 -6.56
C ARG A 71 3.42 12.28 -6.41
N PHE A 72 4.45 12.36 -7.25
CA PHE A 72 5.41 13.47 -7.26
C PHE A 72 4.72 14.80 -7.58
N ASN A 73 3.84 14.83 -8.59
CA ASN A 73 3.13 16.04 -8.97
C ASN A 73 2.16 16.50 -7.86
N ASP A 74 1.42 15.58 -7.25
CA ASP A 74 0.51 15.86 -6.13
C ASP A 74 1.28 16.44 -4.93
N MET A 75 2.43 15.88 -4.61
CA MET A 75 3.30 16.39 -3.55
C MET A 75 3.84 17.79 -3.89
N LYS A 76 4.32 17.99 -5.13
CA LYS A 76 4.83 19.27 -5.60
C LYS A 76 3.76 20.36 -5.55
N GLU A 77 2.54 20.04 -5.97
CA GLU A 77 1.41 20.97 -5.90
C GLU A 77 1.10 21.36 -4.46
N LYS A 78 0.96 20.40 -3.54
CA LYS A 78 0.72 20.64 -2.12
C LYS A 78 1.80 21.51 -1.47
N CYS A 79 3.07 21.25 -1.82
CA CYS A 79 4.19 22.05 -1.30
C CYS A 79 4.23 23.47 -1.91
N SER A 80 3.78 23.64 -3.15
CA SER A 80 3.84 24.93 -3.86
C SER A 80 2.88 25.98 -3.30
N VAL A 81 1.79 25.56 -2.68
CA VAL A 81 0.80 26.46 -2.06
C VAL A 81 1.14 26.82 -0.61
N LEU A 82 2.17 26.20 -0.04
CA LEU A 82 2.61 26.47 1.32
C LEU A 82 3.34 27.82 1.39
N THR A 83 2.75 28.77 2.12
CA THR A 83 3.38 30.07 2.36
C THR A 83 4.39 30.01 3.51
N PHE A 84 5.37 30.93 3.52
CA PHE A 84 6.32 31.07 4.63
C PHE A 84 5.61 31.26 5.98
N LYS A 85 4.51 32.04 6.00
CA LYS A 85 3.71 32.26 7.20
C LYS A 85 3.09 30.96 7.71
N GLN A 86 2.53 30.14 6.82
CA GLN A 86 2.01 28.80 7.16
C GLN A 86 3.12 27.89 7.64
N PHE A 87 4.27 27.88 6.96
CA PHE A 87 5.43 27.10 7.41
C PHE A 87 5.88 27.44 8.82
N CYS A 88 5.85 28.72 9.20
CA CYS A 88 6.24 29.18 10.55
C CYS A 88 5.16 28.93 11.61
N SER A 89 3.88 28.91 11.23
CA SER A 89 2.73 28.84 12.16
C SER A 89 2.06 27.46 12.21
N THR A 90 2.32 26.63 11.22
CA THR A 90 1.72 25.29 11.12
C THR A 90 2.65 24.30 11.76
N ASP A 91 2.14 23.45 12.62
CA ASP A 91 2.87 22.28 13.09
C ASP A 91 3.34 21.50 11.84
N LEU A 92 4.58 21.05 11.86
CA LEU A 92 5.18 20.23 10.79
C LEU A 92 4.32 19.01 10.41
N TYR A 93 3.30 18.72 11.22
CA TYR A 93 2.32 17.66 10.98
C TYR A 93 1.61 17.78 9.63
N ASP A 94 1.11 18.96 9.24
CA ASP A 94 0.40 19.12 7.96
C ASP A 94 1.37 19.00 6.76
N ILE A 95 2.62 19.42 6.93
CA ILE A 95 3.66 19.24 5.92
C ILE A 95 4.04 17.76 5.82
N ARG A 96 4.24 17.10 6.96
CA ARG A 96 4.49 15.66 7.02
C ARG A 96 3.34 14.88 6.38
N LYS A 97 2.10 15.20 6.73
CA LYS A 97 0.91 14.56 6.15
C LYS A 97 0.80 14.75 4.64
N ALA A 98 1.32 15.86 4.09
CA ALA A 98 1.39 16.07 2.64
C ALA A 98 2.50 15.25 1.97
N ILE A 99 3.61 15.00 2.68
CA ILE A 99 4.81 14.34 2.18
C ILE A 99 4.84 12.85 2.56
N GLU A 100 4.39 12.50 3.78
CA GLU A 100 4.44 11.14 4.32
C GLU A 100 3.21 10.33 3.91
N VAL A 101 3.47 9.08 3.51
CA VAL A 101 2.48 8.11 3.02
C VAL A 101 1.91 7.25 4.17
N HIS A 102 2.09 7.66 5.42
CA HIS A 102 1.70 6.88 6.60
C HIS A 102 0.20 6.53 6.69
N TYR A 103 -0.62 7.10 5.83
CA TYR A 103 -2.07 6.92 5.85
C TYR A 103 -2.62 6.41 4.51
N GLY A 104 -1.76 5.73 3.76
CA GLY A 104 -2.10 5.17 2.46
C GLY A 104 -2.50 3.69 2.53
N ILE A 105 -2.48 3.05 1.39
CA ILE A 105 -2.63 1.62 1.26
C ILE A 105 -1.36 0.94 1.78
N TYR A 106 -1.54 -0.08 2.61
CA TYR A 106 -0.46 -0.97 3.03
C TYR A 106 -0.55 -2.31 2.30
N VAL A 107 0.60 -2.94 2.14
CA VAL A 107 0.75 -4.24 1.50
C VAL A 107 1.43 -5.17 2.48
N VAL A 108 0.92 -6.37 2.59
CA VAL A 108 1.54 -7.47 3.34
C VAL A 108 1.90 -8.56 2.33
N PRO A 109 3.19 -8.70 1.98
CA PRO A 109 3.63 -9.81 1.14
C PRO A 109 3.42 -11.14 1.84
N VAL A 110 2.73 -12.06 1.16
CA VAL A 110 2.49 -13.41 1.65
C VAL A 110 3.40 -14.36 0.87
N THR A 111 4.54 -14.69 1.45
CA THR A 111 5.57 -15.51 0.79
C THR A 111 5.52 -16.97 1.21
N ASP A 112 5.02 -17.26 2.41
CA ASP A 112 4.95 -18.63 2.96
C ASP A 112 3.68 -18.77 3.79
N PRO A 113 2.78 -19.72 3.45
CA PRO A 113 1.58 -19.99 4.23
C PRO A 113 1.84 -20.51 5.66
N LEU A 114 3.06 -20.96 5.93
CA LEU A 114 3.49 -21.46 7.25
C LEU A 114 4.20 -20.38 8.08
N ASN A 115 4.52 -19.25 7.49
CA ASN A 115 5.20 -18.14 8.18
C ASN A 115 4.17 -17.13 8.66
N GLU A 116 3.81 -17.19 9.94
CA GLU A 116 2.86 -16.27 10.58
C GLU A 116 3.44 -14.85 10.81
N ASN A 117 4.68 -14.59 10.41
CA ASN A 117 5.30 -13.28 10.55
C ASN A 117 4.98 -12.39 9.35
N TYR A 118 3.79 -11.84 9.32
CA TYR A 118 3.39 -10.84 8.35
C TYR A 118 3.99 -9.48 8.69
N TYR A 119 4.49 -8.77 7.68
CA TYR A 119 5.01 -7.41 7.85
C TYR A 119 4.40 -6.49 6.81
N ALA A 120 3.66 -5.48 7.27
CA ALA A 120 3.05 -4.50 6.42
C ALA A 120 4.07 -3.45 5.98
N GLU A 121 4.12 -3.17 4.71
CA GLU A 121 4.86 -2.06 4.13
C GLU A 121 3.92 -1.13 3.37
N THR A 122 4.33 0.10 3.12
CA THR A 122 3.53 1.03 2.32
C THR A 122 3.46 0.56 0.87
N LEU A 123 2.38 0.85 0.17
CA LEU A 123 2.27 0.57 -1.27
C LEU A 123 3.43 1.21 -2.06
N ASP A 124 3.87 2.41 -1.67
CA ASP A 124 5.03 3.06 -2.31
C ASP A 124 6.32 2.24 -2.15
N SER A 125 6.56 1.65 -0.97
CA SER A 125 7.73 0.79 -0.72
C SER A 125 7.66 -0.47 -1.58
N PHE A 126 6.53 -1.16 -1.54
CA PHE A 126 6.28 -2.35 -2.35
C PHE A 126 6.49 -2.09 -3.85
N LEU A 127 5.94 -0.99 -4.39
CA LEU A 127 6.10 -0.66 -5.81
C LEU A 127 7.53 -0.26 -6.17
N ARG A 128 8.30 0.36 -5.26
CA ARG A 128 9.73 0.63 -5.50
C ARG A 128 10.55 -0.65 -5.58
N GLU A 129 10.29 -1.61 -4.71
CA GLU A 129 10.95 -2.92 -4.79
C GLU A 129 10.55 -3.64 -6.09
N THR A 130 9.26 -3.67 -6.43
CA THR A 130 8.77 -4.24 -7.69
C THR A 130 9.45 -3.60 -8.91
N TYR A 131 9.64 -2.27 -8.90
CA TYR A 131 10.27 -1.56 -10.00
C TYR A 131 11.70 -2.01 -10.30
N LYS A 132 12.45 -2.43 -9.30
CA LYS A 132 13.83 -2.92 -9.45
C LYS A 132 13.92 -4.21 -10.28
N TYR A 133 12.86 -5.02 -10.29
CA TYR A 133 12.84 -6.28 -11.05
C TYR A 133 12.55 -6.11 -12.53
N PHE A 134 12.12 -4.93 -12.99
CA PHE A 134 11.84 -4.70 -14.42
C PHE A 134 13.08 -4.61 -15.31
N ASP A 135 14.27 -4.62 -14.74
CA ASP A 135 15.51 -4.79 -15.53
C ASP A 135 15.67 -6.23 -16.02
N GLU A 136 15.04 -7.19 -15.34
CA GLU A 136 15.07 -8.62 -15.64
C GLU A 136 13.77 -9.14 -16.28
N TYR A 137 12.64 -8.50 -15.99
CA TYR A 137 11.31 -8.95 -16.37
C TYR A 137 10.49 -7.81 -16.98
N GLU A 138 9.73 -8.10 -18.05
CA GLU A 138 8.88 -7.11 -18.71
C GLU A 138 7.63 -6.76 -17.89
N GLN A 139 7.15 -7.71 -17.07
CA GLN A 139 5.97 -7.56 -16.23
C GLN A 139 6.11 -8.36 -14.94
N GLN A 140 5.38 -7.91 -13.91
CA GLN A 140 5.25 -8.60 -12.63
C GLN A 140 3.78 -8.85 -12.32
N THR A 141 3.44 -10.09 -12.01
CA THR A 141 2.08 -10.50 -11.64
C THR A 141 2.02 -10.79 -10.15
N PHE A 142 1.01 -10.23 -9.51
CA PHE A 142 0.70 -10.46 -8.10
C PHE A 142 -0.77 -10.87 -7.96
N TYR A 143 -1.07 -11.57 -6.87
CA TYR A 143 -2.41 -12.01 -6.53
C TYR A 143 -2.80 -11.43 -5.19
N ILE A 144 -3.90 -10.69 -5.13
CA ILE A 144 -4.46 -10.19 -3.89
C ILE A 144 -5.26 -11.33 -3.25
N VAL A 145 -4.76 -11.80 -2.13
CA VAL A 145 -5.34 -12.95 -1.40
C VAL A 145 -6.47 -12.49 -0.48
N ALA A 146 -6.28 -11.34 0.16
CA ALA A 146 -7.27 -10.71 1.02
C ALA A 146 -7.08 -9.20 1.05
N ALA A 147 -8.13 -8.48 1.43
CA ALA A 147 -8.07 -7.07 1.74
C ALA A 147 -8.81 -6.83 3.07
N VAL A 148 -8.26 -6.02 3.94
CA VAL A 148 -8.87 -5.65 5.22
C VAL A 148 -8.89 -4.14 5.39
N ASP A 149 -9.91 -3.64 6.07
CA ASP A 149 -9.99 -2.26 6.49
C ASP A 149 -9.05 -2.02 7.69
N TYR A 150 -8.48 -0.83 7.81
CA TYR A 150 -7.80 -0.41 9.02
C TYR A 150 -8.14 1.05 9.36
N HIS A 151 -8.08 1.37 10.65
CA HIS A 151 -8.34 2.69 11.18
C HIS A 151 -7.08 3.27 11.85
N TRP A 152 -6.91 4.61 11.70
CA TRP A 152 -5.81 5.39 12.28
C TRP A 152 -6.29 6.81 12.63
#